data_141bbe753024cb5197c8e951bf9a86a9
#
_entry.id   141bbe753024cb5197c8e951bf9a86a9
#
_cell.length_a   1.000
_cell.length_b   1.000
_cell.length_c   1.000
_cell.angle_alpha   90.00
_cell.angle_beta   90.00
_cell.angle_gamma   90.00
#
_symmetry.space_group_name_H-M   'P 1'
#
loop_
_entity.id
_entity.type
_entity.pdbx_description
1 polymer ?
#
loop_
_entity_poly.entity_id
_entity_poly.type
_entity_poly.pdbx_seq_one_letter_code
_entity_poly.pdbx_strand_id
1 'polypeptide(L)'
;MEVNKIYCENCIDTMSKMPDGFVDLTVTSPPYDNLRDYKGYSFPFEEIAKELFRITKQGGVVVWVVGDATVNGSETGTSFKQALYFMDLGFNCETMIYKKNGTGACGSNWYYWQTFEYMFVFFKRQTKYNK
;
A
#
# COMPACT_ATOMS: atom_id res chain seq x y z
N MET A 1 13.39 5.26 -19.21
CA MET A 1 13.67 4.17 -18.25
C MET A 1 13.44 2.83 -18.92
N GLU A 2 14.34 1.89 -18.75
CA GLU A 2 14.19 0.55 -19.29
C GLU A 2 13.06 -0.21 -18.59
N VAL A 3 12.23 -0.88 -19.40
CA VAL A 3 11.20 -1.80 -18.93
C VAL A 3 11.70 -3.24 -18.95
N ASN A 4 10.95 -4.15 -18.35
CA ASN A 4 11.31 -5.58 -18.23
C ASN A 4 12.64 -5.80 -17.50
N LYS A 5 12.90 -5.02 -16.47
CA LYS A 5 14.14 -5.04 -15.71
C LYS A 5 13.85 -4.98 -14.22
N ILE A 6 14.67 -5.67 -13.44
CA ILE A 6 14.62 -5.60 -11.97
C ILE A 6 15.61 -4.53 -11.53
N TYR A 7 15.13 -3.58 -10.72
CA TYR A 7 15.94 -2.51 -10.14
C TYR A 7 16.15 -2.80 -8.66
N CYS A 8 17.39 -3.00 -8.26
CA CYS A 8 17.75 -3.24 -6.86
C CYS A 8 18.29 -1.93 -6.27
N GLU A 9 17.37 -1.06 -5.89
CA GLU A 9 17.69 0.25 -5.29
C GLU A 9 16.50 0.75 -4.45
N ASN A 10 16.66 1.87 -3.79
CA ASN A 10 15.55 2.50 -3.08
C ASN A 10 14.43 2.84 -4.06
N CYS A 11 13.21 2.42 -3.75
CA CYS A 11 12.08 2.57 -4.66
C CYS A 11 11.77 4.04 -4.99
N ILE A 12 12.03 4.97 -4.07
CA ILE A 12 11.85 6.40 -4.33
C ILE A 12 12.81 6.87 -5.42
N ASP A 13 14.07 6.42 -5.37
CA ASP A 13 15.06 6.76 -6.39
C ASP A 13 14.64 6.23 -7.76
N THR A 14 14.15 4.98 -7.80
CA THR A 14 13.66 4.38 -9.04
C THR A 14 12.44 5.14 -9.57
N MET A 15 11.45 5.39 -8.71
CA MET A 15 10.24 6.10 -9.12
C MET A 15 10.53 7.52 -9.59
N SER A 16 11.52 8.20 -8.99
CA SER A 16 11.89 9.56 -9.40
C SER A 16 12.36 9.65 -10.85
N LYS A 17 12.86 8.56 -11.41
CA LYS A 17 13.30 8.47 -12.79
C LYS A 17 12.17 8.19 -13.78
N MET A 18 11.01 7.81 -13.27
CA MET A 18 9.83 7.54 -14.10
C MET A 18 9.09 8.83 -14.41
N PRO A 19 8.63 9.02 -15.66
CA PRO A 19 7.77 10.15 -15.98
C PRO A 19 6.38 10.00 -15.35
N ASP A 20 5.65 11.10 -15.30
CA ASP A 20 4.26 11.07 -14.84
C ASP A 20 3.43 10.11 -15.68
N GLY A 21 2.53 9.37 -15.06
CA GLY A 21 1.63 8.48 -15.77
C GLY A 21 2.33 7.35 -16.54
N PHE A 22 3.42 6.83 -16.01
CA PHE A 22 4.23 5.80 -16.69
C PHE A 22 3.74 4.37 -16.43
N VAL A 23 3.15 4.10 -15.26
CA VAL A 23 2.87 2.75 -14.76
C VAL A 23 1.37 2.45 -14.84
N ASP A 24 1.03 1.29 -15.40
CA ASP A 24 -0.34 0.81 -15.49
C ASP A 24 -0.82 0.13 -14.22
N LEU A 25 0.05 -0.65 -13.58
CA LEU A 25 -0.30 -1.46 -12.42
C LEU A 25 0.88 -1.54 -11.47
N THR A 26 0.61 -1.28 -10.19
CA THR A 26 1.54 -1.58 -9.11
C THR A 26 0.87 -2.57 -8.15
N VAL A 27 1.57 -3.64 -7.82
CA VAL A 27 1.14 -4.61 -6.80
C VAL A 27 2.26 -4.71 -5.79
N THR A 28 1.98 -4.35 -4.54
CA THR A 28 3.00 -4.34 -3.51
C THR A 28 2.44 -4.62 -2.13
N SER A 29 3.30 -5.11 -1.27
CA SER A 29 3.03 -5.32 0.15
C SER A 29 4.14 -4.60 0.93
N PRO A 30 3.87 -3.39 1.44
CA PRO A 30 4.87 -2.62 2.17
C PRO A 30 5.15 -3.22 3.55
N PRO A 31 6.15 -2.73 4.26
CA PRO A 31 6.37 -3.11 5.65
C PRO A 31 5.13 -2.89 6.52
N TYR A 32 4.79 -3.89 7.35
CA TYR A 32 3.64 -3.83 8.24
C TYR A 32 4.07 -3.28 9.59
N ASP A 33 3.94 -1.99 9.83
CA ASP A 33 4.36 -1.34 11.07
C ASP A 33 5.78 -1.82 11.48
N ASN A 34 5.90 -2.36 12.70
CA ASN A 34 7.15 -2.94 13.22
C ASN A 34 7.12 -4.47 13.28
N LEU A 35 6.27 -5.13 12.49
CA LEU A 35 6.13 -6.58 12.50
C LEU A 35 7.36 -7.31 11.95
N ARG A 36 8.24 -6.60 11.23
CA ARG A 36 9.49 -7.13 10.70
C ARG A 36 10.63 -6.16 10.96
N ASP A 37 11.82 -6.73 11.20
CA ASP A 37 13.04 -5.94 11.29
C ASP A 37 13.60 -5.70 9.89
N TYR A 38 13.67 -4.44 9.49
CA TYR A 38 14.23 -4.01 8.21
C TYR A 38 15.63 -3.39 8.38
N LYS A 39 16.33 -3.72 9.46
CA LYS A 39 17.73 -3.33 9.70
C LYS A 39 17.97 -1.81 9.63
N GLY A 40 17.09 -1.06 10.30
CA GLY A 40 17.22 0.40 10.41
C GLY A 40 16.69 1.19 9.22
N TYR A 41 16.14 0.54 8.20
CA TYR A 41 15.46 1.25 7.13
C TYR A 41 14.12 1.78 7.62
N SER A 42 13.88 3.06 7.38
CA SER A 42 12.58 3.66 7.61
C SER A 42 11.68 3.45 6.39
N PHE A 43 10.37 3.46 6.63
CA PHE A 43 9.39 3.40 5.54
C PHE A 43 8.74 4.78 5.36
N PRO A 44 9.22 5.60 4.40
CA PRO A 44 8.66 6.92 4.15
C PRO A 44 7.37 6.83 3.35
N PHE A 45 6.29 6.44 3.99
CA PHE A 45 5.02 6.13 3.34
C PHE A 45 4.48 7.29 2.49
N GLU A 46 4.46 8.50 3.03
CA GLU A 46 3.86 9.64 2.33
C GLU A 46 4.58 9.96 1.02
N GLU A 47 5.91 9.90 1.02
CA GLU A 47 6.71 10.11 -0.20
C GLU A 47 6.42 9.03 -1.24
N ILE A 48 6.38 7.77 -0.80
CA ILE A 48 6.08 6.63 -1.66
C ILE A 48 4.68 6.76 -2.25
N ALA A 49 3.70 7.12 -1.44
CA ALA A 49 2.32 7.28 -1.89
C ALA A 49 2.18 8.40 -2.93
N LYS A 50 2.85 9.53 -2.71
CA LYS A 50 2.86 10.65 -3.66
C LYS A 50 3.49 10.24 -4.99
N GLU A 51 4.61 9.54 -4.95
CA GLU A 51 5.26 9.05 -6.16
C GLU A 51 4.40 8.01 -6.89
N LEU A 52 3.78 7.10 -6.17
CA LEU A 52 2.86 6.13 -6.77
C LEU A 52 1.68 6.83 -7.46
N PHE A 53 1.15 7.88 -6.85
CA PHE A 53 0.10 8.65 -7.49
C PHE A 53 0.60 9.32 -8.77
N ARG A 54 1.77 9.94 -8.72
CA ARG A 54 2.35 10.65 -9.88
C ARG A 54 2.62 9.71 -11.05
N ILE A 55 3.27 8.56 -10.79
CA ILE A 55 3.69 7.64 -11.86
C ILE A 55 2.56 6.75 -12.39
N THR A 56 1.45 6.63 -11.68
CA THR A 56 0.32 5.82 -12.14
C THR A 56 -0.41 6.55 -13.25
N LYS A 57 -0.68 5.85 -14.35
CA LYS A 57 -1.48 6.38 -15.47
C LYS A 57 -2.91 6.67 -15.04
N GLN A 58 -3.55 7.57 -15.75
CA GLN A 58 -5.01 7.69 -15.70
C GLN A 58 -5.62 6.33 -16.09
N GLY A 59 -6.49 5.81 -15.24
CA GLY A 59 -7.04 4.46 -15.41
C GLY A 59 -6.15 3.35 -14.82
N GLY A 60 -4.96 3.68 -14.33
CA GLY A 60 -4.06 2.71 -13.70
C GLY A 60 -4.50 2.35 -12.29
N VAL A 61 -3.91 1.29 -11.76
CA VAL A 61 -4.30 0.67 -10.50
C VAL A 61 -3.10 0.46 -9.60
N VAL A 62 -3.29 0.70 -8.30
CA VAL A 62 -2.35 0.31 -7.24
C VAL A 62 -3.05 -0.68 -6.33
N VAL A 63 -2.45 -1.86 -6.18
CA VAL A 63 -2.90 -2.87 -5.22
C VAL A 63 -1.95 -2.84 -4.03
N TRP A 64 -2.50 -2.56 -2.87
CA TRP A 64 -1.74 -2.31 -1.64
C TRP A 64 -2.15 -3.32 -0.56
N VAL A 65 -1.26 -4.26 -0.25
CA VAL A 65 -1.53 -5.33 0.71
C VAL A 65 -0.85 -5.02 2.03
N VAL A 66 -1.61 -4.86 3.08
CA VAL A 66 -1.11 -4.45 4.41
C VAL A 66 -1.82 -5.16 5.54
N GLY A 67 -1.14 -5.26 6.67
CA GLY A 67 -1.70 -5.66 7.94
C GLY A 67 -1.25 -4.71 9.04
N ASP A 68 -1.98 -4.67 10.13
CA ASP A 68 -1.66 -3.84 11.28
C ASP A 68 -1.03 -4.65 12.40
N ALA A 69 -0.18 -4.00 13.19
CA ALA A 69 0.26 -4.54 14.47
C ALA A 69 -0.80 -4.27 15.55
N THR A 70 -0.78 -5.07 16.59
CA THR A 70 -1.53 -4.81 17.80
C THR A 70 -0.57 -4.27 18.86
N VAL A 71 -0.82 -3.06 19.33
CA VAL A 71 0.02 -2.39 20.33
C VAL A 71 -0.85 -1.96 21.51
N ASN A 72 -0.43 -2.35 22.71
CA ASN A 72 -1.17 -2.05 23.94
C ASN A 72 -2.67 -2.41 23.86
N GLY A 73 -2.97 -3.57 23.28
CA GLY A 73 -4.33 -4.07 23.16
C GLY A 73 -5.17 -3.45 22.07
N SER A 74 -4.57 -2.63 21.20
CA SER A 74 -5.28 -1.99 20.09
C SER A 74 -4.58 -2.23 18.76
N GLU A 75 -5.36 -2.47 17.72
CA GLU A 75 -4.87 -2.38 16.35
C GLU A 75 -4.35 -0.97 16.10
N THR A 76 -3.24 -0.84 15.38
CA THR A 76 -2.63 0.47 15.10
C THR A 76 -3.49 1.34 14.18
N GLY A 77 -4.26 0.72 13.31
CA GLY A 77 -5.04 1.44 12.31
C GLY A 77 -4.20 2.01 11.17
N THR A 78 -2.93 1.65 11.10
CA THR A 78 -2.00 2.14 10.06
C THR A 78 -2.51 1.85 8.66
N SER A 79 -3.07 0.65 8.42
CA SER A 79 -3.62 0.27 7.12
C SER A 79 -4.73 1.23 6.67
N PHE A 80 -5.62 1.60 7.59
CA PHE A 80 -6.71 2.53 7.28
C PHE A 80 -6.20 3.95 7.05
N LYS A 81 -5.23 4.40 7.83
CA LYS A 81 -4.60 5.71 7.64
C LYS A 81 -3.93 5.80 6.27
N GLN A 82 -3.24 4.74 5.86
CA GLN A 82 -2.61 4.67 4.55
C GLN A 82 -3.65 4.71 3.43
N ALA A 83 -4.74 3.95 3.56
CA ALA A 83 -5.80 3.96 2.56
C ALA A 83 -6.44 5.36 2.43
N LEU A 84 -6.73 6.02 3.54
CA LEU A 84 -7.29 7.36 3.54
C LEU A 84 -6.32 8.36 2.90
N TYR A 85 -5.03 8.23 3.16
CA TYR A 85 -4.02 9.09 2.55
C TYR A 85 -3.97 8.94 1.02
N PHE A 86 -4.01 7.72 0.51
CA PHE A 86 -4.10 7.48 -0.93
C PHE A 86 -5.34 8.12 -1.53
N MET A 87 -6.47 8.04 -0.83
CA MET A 87 -7.71 8.68 -1.29
C MET A 87 -7.58 10.21 -1.30
N ASP A 88 -6.94 10.78 -0.28
CA ASP A 88 -6.69 12.23 -0.22
C ASP A 88 -5.79 12.73 -1.35
N LEU A 89 -4.86 11.89 -1.82
CA LEU A 89 -4.04 12.22 -2.99
C LEU A 89 -4.84 12.25 -4.30
N GLY A 90 -5.98 11.58 -4.35
CA GLY A 90 -6.84 11.55 -5.52
C GLY A 90 -7.15 10.18 -6.08
N PHE A 91 -6.66 9.10 -5.47
CA PHE A 91 -7.08 7.76 -5.84
C PHE A 91 -8.53 7.50 -5.40
N ASN A 92 -9.27 6.78 -6.22
CA ASN A 92 -10.51 6.16 -5.78
C ASN A 92 -10.18 4.78 -5.19
N CYS A 93 -10.70 4.49 -4.00
CA CYS A 93 -10.64 3.14 -3.45
C CYS A 93 -11.76 2.33 -4.10
N GLU A 94 -11.40 1.48 -5.04
CA GLU A 94 -12.37 0.65 -5.75
C GLU A 94 -12.95 -0.41 -4.83
N THR A 95 -12.08 -1.06 -4.07
CA THR A 95 -12.49 -2.09 -3.13
C THR A 95 -11.42 -2.36 -2.10
N MET A 96 -11.86 -2.97 -1.01
CA MET A 96 -11.01 -3.56 0.01
C MET A 96 -11.33 -5.04 0.09
N ILE A 97 -10.32 -5.87 -0.11
CA ILE A 97 -10.47 -7.32 -0.06
C ILE A 97 -9.74 -7.84 1.17
N TYR A 98 -10.34 -8.80 1.85
CA TYR A 98 -9.66 -9.54 2.91
C TYR A 98 -8.88 -10.69 2.30
N LYS A 99 -7.56 -10.62 2.41
CA LYS A 99 -6.71 -11.74 2.04
C LYS A 99 -6.63 -12.68 3.22
N LYS A 100 -7.23 -13.85 3.10
CA LYS A 100 -7.22 -14.84 4.18
C LYS A 100 -5.84 -15.49 4.28
N ASN A 101 -5.27 -15.41 5.48
CA ASN A 101 -4.03 -16.12 5.80
C ASN A 101 -4.40 -17.34 6.64
N GLY A 102 -4.29 -18.50 6.24
CA GLY A 102 -4.50 -19.73 7.00
C GLY A 102 -4.93 -19.57 8.47
N THR A 103 -4.37 -20.35 9.38
CA THR A 103 -4.61 -20.20 10.81
C THR A 103 -3.72 -19.09 11.36
N GLY A 104 -4.30 -18.01 11.84
CA GLY A 104 -3.57 -16.93 12.47
C GLY A 104 -3.03 -17.33 13.84
N ALA A 105 -2.18 -16.47 14.40
CA ALA A 105 -1.70 -16.60 15.77
C ALA A 105 -2.35 -15.54 16.66
N CYS A 106 -2.69 -15.93 17.89
CA CYS A 106 -3.20 -15.01 18.90
C CYS A 106 -2.34 -15.14 20.14
N GLY A 107 -1.74 -14.03 20.57
CA GLY A 107 -0.87 -13.99 21.76
C GLY A 107 -1.62 -13.98 23.10
N SER A 108 -2.94 -13.95 23.09
CA SER A 108 -3.77 -13.82 24.27
C SER A 108 -5.17 -14.38 24.03
N ASN A 109 -5.82 -14.89 25.08
CA ASN A 109 -7.22 -15.31 25.03
C ASN A 109 -8.20 -14.14 24.92
N TRP A 110 -7.71 -12.92 24.98
CA TRP A 110 -8.52 -11.71 24.95
C TRP A 110 -8.74 -11.16 23.53
N TYR A 111 -8.03 -11.70 22.50
CA TYR A 111 -8.06 -11.21 21.15
C TYR A 111 -8.60 -12.25 20.19
N TYR A 112 -9.19 -11.76 19.10
CA TYR A 112 -9.52 -12.60 17.97
C TYR A 112 -8.25 -12.97 17.20
N TRP A 113 -8.28 -14.12 16.53
CA TRP A 113 -7.19 -14.58 15.72
C TRP A 113 -7.03 -13.71 14.48
N GLN A 114 -5.79 -13.32 14.19
CA GLN A 114 -5.44 -12.56 12.99
C GLN A 114 -5.34 -13.51 11.80
N THR A 115 -6.41 -13.64 11.03
CA THR A 115 -6.50 -14.60 9.92
C THR A 115 -6.55 -13.95 8.56
N PHE A 116 -6.39 -12.64 8.47
CA PHE A 116 -6.49 -11.91 7.21
C PHE A 116 -5.53 -10.74 7.15
N GLU A 117 -5.31 -10.26 5.93
CA GLU A 117 -4.66 -9.00 5.61
C GLU A 117 -5.60 -8.18 4.74
N TYR A 118 -5.41 -6.87 4.72
CA TYR A 118 -6.18 -6.00 3.85
C TYR A 118 -5.52 -5.92 2.49
N MET A 119 -6.31 -5.97 1.44
CA MET A 119 -5.88 -5.71 0.08
C MET A 119 -6.72 -4.55 -0.46
N PHE A 120 -6.14 -3.37 -0.48
CA PHE A 120 -6.79 -2.20 -1.04
C PHE A 120 -6.50 -2.12 -2.53
N VAL A 121 -7.52 -1.83 -3.32
CA VAL A 121 -7.38 -1.62 -4.76
C VAL A 121 -7.73 -0.17 -5.05
N PHE A 122 -6.71 0.60 -5.39
CA PHE A 122 -6.82 2.02 -5.71
C PHE A 122 -6.78 2.22 -7.21
N PHE A 123 -7.60 3.11 -7.68
CA PHE A 123 -7.79 3.37 -9.10
C PHE A 123 -7.61 4.87 -9.36
N LYS A 124 -6.75 5.23 -10.31
CA LYS A 124 -6.53 6.63 -10.67
C LYS A 124 -7.46 7.01 -11.82
N ARG A 125 -8.62 7.57 -11.48
CA ARG A 125 -9.60 8.01 -12.46
C ARG A 125 -9.33 9.42 -12.97
N GLN A 126 -9.89 9.74 -14.13
CA GLN A 126 -9.95 11.12 -14.59
C GLN A 126 -10.83 11.94 -13.64
N THR A 127 -10.39 13.18 -13.41
CA THR A 127 -11.04 14.10 -12.45
C THR A 127 -12.44 14.57 -12.86
N LYS A 128 -12.87 14.28 -14.06
CA LYS A 128 -14.21 14.64 -14.52
C LYS A 128 -15.02 13.39 -14.78
N TYR A 129 -16.03 13.18 -13.92
CA TYR A 129 -17.09 12.25 -14.25
C TYR A 129 -18.01 12.93 -15.25
N ASN A 130 -18.12 12.36 -16.44
CA ASN A 130 -19.23 12.67 -17.31
C ASN A 130 -20.44 11.95 -16.71
N LYS A 131 -21.27 12.72 -16.05
CA LYS A 131 -22.58 12.21 -15.65
C LYS A 131 -23.46 12.04 -16.88
#